data_dab60bb217187ab20814899c71c77f2a
#
_entry.id   dab60bb217187ab20814899c71c77f2a
#
_cell.length_a   1.000
_cell.length_b   1.000
_cell.length_c   1.000
_cell.angle_alpha   90.00
_cell.angle_beta   90.00
_cell.angle_gamma   90.00
#
_symmetry.space_group_name_H-M   'P 1'
#
loop_
_entity.id
_entity.type
_entity.pdbx_description
1 polymer ?
#
loop_
_entity_poly.entity_id
_entity_poly.type
_entity_poly.pdbx_seq_one_letter_code
_entity_poly.pdbx_strand_id
1 'polypeptide(L)'
;VGCTNPRVRQDYVHVELVKELIKNDILVVQTGCSQISLAKAGLMKPDASVMAGDGLQEVCETVGMPPVLGLGSCVDNSRILIACAEMVKTGGLGDSIADLPVAGVAPEWYSEKAIAIGQYVVASGIFTVFGVTFPTIAETKFHKLLFEGLEEQGLGKWGFAKDPYEMAAMVIDHIDKKREALGIVGERERVLMDMADRQALEVEAGDID
;
A
#
# COMPACT_ATOMS: atom_id res chain seq x y z
N VAL A 1 -2.92 -0.45 -6.29
CA VAL A 1 -3.31 -0.79 -7.68
C VAL A 1 -2.84 -2.18 -8.03
N GLY A 2 -3.76 -3.08 -8.40
CA GLY A 2 -3.41 -4.46 -8.46
C GLY A 2 -3.49 -5.14 -9.82
N CYS A 3 -2.40 -5.12 -10.57
CA CYS A 3 -2.14 -6.21 -11.50
C CYS A 3 -1.57 -7.41 -10.73
N THR A 4 -1.80 -8.62 -11.22
CA THR A 4 -0.99 -9.80 -10.89
C THR A 4 -0.01 -10.04 -12.05
N ASN A 5 1.26 -10.24 -11.74
CA ASN A 5 2.29 -10.39 -12.77
C ASN A 5 2.73 -11.87 -12.88
N PRO A 6 2.50 -12.53 -14.02
CA PRO A 6 2.86 -13.94 -14.20
C PRO A 6 4.38 -14.20 -14.25
N ARG A 7 5.20 -13.16 -14.27
CA ARG A 7 6.67 -13.26 -14.28
C ARG A 7 7.30 -13.34 -12.89
N VAL A 8 6.49 -13.15 -11.86
CA VAL A 8 6.90 -13.29 -10.46
C VAL A 8 6.13 -14.43 -9.82
N ARG A 9 6.55 -14.89 -8.64
CA ARG A 9 5.75 -15.85 -7.86
C ARG A 9 4.38 -15.21 -7.62
N GLN A 10 3.35 -15.78 -8.23
CA GLN A 10 2.01 -15.21 -8.19
C GLN A 10 1.52 -15.10 -6.76
N ASP A 11 0.84 -13.99 -6.51
CA ASP A 11 0.18 -13.68 -5.26
C ASP A 11 1.12 -13.39 -4.08
N TYR A 12 2.41 -13.80 -4.15
CA TYR A 12 3.35 -13.66 -3.03
C TYR A 12 3.57 -12.22 -2.61
N VAL A 13 3.95 -11.35 -3.55
CA VAL A 13 4.31 -9.96 -3.21
C VAL A 13 3.11 -9.19 -2.65
N HIS A 14 1.92 -9.38 -3.24
CA HIS A 14 0.69 -8.76 -2.73
C HIS A 14 0.33 -9.24 -1.33
N VAL A 15 0.35 -10.55 -1.11
CA VAL A 15 -0.11 -11.13 0.16
C VAL A 15 0.83 -10.76 1.29
N GLU A 16 2.14 -10.91 1.10
CA GLU A 16 3.11 -10.59 2.14
C GLU A 16 3.16 -9.08 2.45
N LEU A 17 3.15 -8.25 1.43
CA LEU A 17 3.05 -6.80 1.62
C LEU A 17 1.82 -6.42 2.45
N VAL A 18 0.65 -6.95 2.09
CA VAL A 18 -0.59 -6.59 2.78
C VAL A 18 -0.62 -7.11 4.20
N LYS A 19 -0.12 -8.32 4.46
CA LYS A 19 0.03 -8.84 5.82
C LYS A 19 0.89 -7.91 6.68
N GLU A 20 2.02 -7.45 6.14
CA GLU A 20 2.92 -6.56 6.86
C GLU A 20 2.28 -5.20 7.13
N LEU A 21 1.52 -4.65 6.17
CA LEU A 21 0.82 -3.39 6.35
C LEU A 21 -0.27 -3.46 7.42
N ILE A 22 -1.12 -4.50 7.39
CA ILE A 22 -2.21 -4.64 8.37
C ILE A 22 -1.70 -4.89 9.79
N LYS A 23 -0.59 -5.64 9.96
CA LYS A 23 0.09 -5.79 11.26
C LYS A 23 0.56 -4.45 11.84
N ASN A 24 0.85 -3.50 10.97
CA ASN A 24 1.26 -2.16 11.33
C ASN A 24 0.10 -1.15 11.30
N ASP A 25 -1.11 -1.57 11.64
CA ASP A 25 -2.31 -0.73 11.75
C ASP A 25 -2.65 0.08 10.49
N ILE A 26 -2.33 -0.45 9.31
CA ILE A 26 -2.64 0.20 8.05
C ILE A 26 -3.81 -0.51 7.38
N LEU A 27 -4.94 0.18 7.27
CA LEU A 27 -6.08 -0.28 6.47
C LEU A 27 -5.68 -0.31 5.00
N VAL A 28 -5.89 -1.45 4.35
CA VAL A 28 -5.58 -1.61 2.93
C VAL A 28 -6.84 -1.50 2.09
N VAL A 29 -6.83 -0.60 1.11
CA VAL A 29 -7.90 -0.44 0.13
C VAL A 29 -7.39 -0.88 -1.23
N GLN A 30 -8.04 -1.86 -1.84
CA GLN A 30 -7.55 -2.57 -3.01
C GLN A 30 -8.50 -2.49 -4.19
N THR A 31 -7.93 -2.40 -5.41
CA THR A 31 -8.66 -2.48 -6.67
C THR A 31 -7.92 -3.40 -7.66
N GLY A 32 -8.65 -3.93 -8.64
CA GLY A 32 -8.06 -4.72 -9.73
C GLY A 32 -7.81 -6.19 -9.39
N CYS A 33 -6.95 -6.84 -10.15
CA CYS A 33 -6.75 -8.30 -10.09
C CYS A 33 -6.19 -8.81 -8.75
N SER A 34 -5.39 -8.00 -8.05
CA SER A 34 -4.80 -8.37 -6.77
C SER A 34 -5.82 -8.61 -5.66
N GLN A 35 -7.05 -8.12 -5.80
CA GLN A 35 -8.14 -8.48 -4.89
C GLN A 35 -8.37 -9.99 -4.84
N ILE A 36 -8.20 -10.68 -5.98
CA ILE A 36 -8.39 -12.14 -6.06
C ILE A 36 -7.34 -12.84 -5.21
N SER A 37 -6.09 -12.39 -5.26
CA SER A 37 -4.99 -12.92 -4.44
C SER A 37 -5.27 -12.73 -2.95
N LEU A 38 -5.69 -11.54 -2.55
CA LEU A 38 -5.99 -11.22 -1.15
C LEU A 38 -7.25 -11.94 -0.65
N ALA A 39 -8.26 -12.11 -1.52
CA ALA A 39 -9.45 -12.89 -1.20
C ALA A 39 -9.13 -14.39 -1.02
N LYS A 40 -8.28 -14.96 -1.88
CA LYS A 40 -7.78 -16.34 -1.75
C LYS A 40 -7.00 -16.55 -0.45
N ALA A 41 -6.19 -15.56 -0.07
CA ALA A 41 -5.47 -15.57 1.20
C ALA A 41 -6.35 -15.31 2.44
N GLY A 42 -7.65 -15.08 2.25
CA GLY A 42 -8.61 -14.85 3.34
C GLY A 42 -8.58 -13.44 3.95
N LEU A 43 -7.71 -12.55 3.46
CA LEU A 43 -7.48 -11.23 4.05
C LEU A 43 -8.66 -10.25 3.90
N MET A 44 -9.61 -10.55 3.03
CA MET A 44 -10.81 -9.73 2.77
C MET A 44 -12.05 -10.22 3.54
N LYS A 45 -11.86 -11.01 4.58
CA LYS A 45 -12.93 -11.44 5.50
C LYS A 45 -12.82 -10.70 6.83
N PRO A 46 -13.93 -10.45 7.53
CA PRO A 46 -13.90 -9.85 8.87
C PRO A 46 -12.97 -10.58 9.84
N ASP A 47 -12.95 -11.92 9.81
CA ASP A 47 -12.11 -12.75 10.67
C ASP A 47 -10.60 -12.49 10.48
N ALA A 48 -10.19 -11.87 9.38
CA ALA A 48 -8.79 -11.50 9.15
C ALA A 48 -8.32 -10.35 10.05
N SER A 49 -9.21 -9.70 10.79
CA SER A 49 -8.87 -8.66 11.78
C SER A 49 -7.86 -9.14 12.81
N VAL A 50 -7.89 -10.43 13.17
CA VAL A 50 -6.93 -11.04 14.11
C VAL A 50 -5.47 -11.01 13.64
N MET A 51 -5.23 -10.75 12.36
CA MET A 51 -3.88 -10.58 11.79
C MET A 51 -3.43 -9.12 11.74
N ALA A 52 -4.31 -8.20 12.09
CA ALA A 52 -4.01 -6.78 12.12
C ALA A 52 -3.33 -6.39 13.43
N GLY A 53 -2.71 -5.22 13.47
CA GLY A 53 -2.28 -4.60 14.71
C GLY A 53 -3.49 -4.23 15.58
N ASP A 54 -3.25 -3.97 16.86
CA ASP A 54 -4.31 -3.80 17.86
C ASP A 54 -5.28 -2.66 17.48
N GLY A 55 -4.77 -1.55 16.97
CA GLY A 55 -5.59 -0.40 16.60
C GLY A 55 -6.51 -0.68 15.39
N LEU A 56 -5.98 -1.32 14.36
CA LEU A 56 -6.78 -1.68 13.18
C LEU A 56 -7.76 -2.82 13.52
N GLN A 57 -7.36 -3.77 14.36
CA GLN A 57 -8.22 -4.84 14.82
C GLN A 57 -9.43 -4.27 15.57
N GLU A 58 -9.23 -3.37 16.53
CA GLU A 58 -10.31 -2.72 17.29
C GLU A 58 -11.31 -2.02 16.35
N VAL A 59 -10.82 -1.27 15.35
CA VAL A 59 -11.66 -0.61 14.36
C VAL A 59 -12.44 -1.63 13.53
N CYS A 60 -11.78 -2.68 13.03
CA CYS A 60 -12.41 -3.71 12.22
C CYS A 60 -13.54 -4.42 12.99
N GLU A 61 -13.31 -4.78 14.24
CA GLU A 61 -14.31 -5.44 15.09
C GLU A 61 -15.47 -4.52 15.44
N THR A 62 -15.20 -3.25 15.75
CA THR A 62 -16.23 -2.27 16.08
C THR A 62 -17.14 -1.97 14.91
N VAL A 63 -16.58 -1.84 13.70
CA VAL A 63 -17.35 -1.49 12.49
C VAL A 63 -17.90 -2.73 11.78
N GLY A 64 -17.34 -3.91 12.05
CA GLY A 64 -17.70 -5.17 11.37
C GLY A 64 -17.14 -5.27 9.96
N MET A 65 -15.92 -4.74 9.73
CA MET A 65 -15.28 -4.73 8.41
C MET A 65 -13.96 -5.52 8.40
N PRO A 66 -13.51 -6.03 7.25
CA PRO A 66 -12.19 -6.65 7.14
C PRO A 66 -11.07 -5.58 7.10
N PRO A 67 -9.82 -5.97 7.43
CA PRO A 67 -8.65 -5.07 7.36
C PRO A 67 -8.24 -4.73 5.91
N VAL A 68 -8.82 -5.44 4.93
CA VAL A 68 -8.58 -5.22 3.50
C VAL A 68 -9.91 -5.03 2.79
N LEU A 69 -10.10 -3.86 2.19
CA LEU A 69 -11.32 -3.49 1.47
C LEU A 69 -11.12 -3.58 -0.04
N GLY A 70 -12.05 -4.21 -0.74
CA GLY A 70 -12.10 -4.25 -2.21
C GLY A 70 -13.06 -3.22 -2.76
N LEU A 71 -12.59 -2.32 -3.63
CA LEU A 71 -13.43 -1.28 -4.26
C LEU A 71 -13.76 -1.56 -5.73
N GLY A 72 -13.42 -2.73 -6.24
CA GLY A 72 -13.77 -3.12 -7.60
C GLY A 72 -12.58 -3.24 -8.55
N SER A 73 -12.79 -2.93 -9.81
CA SER A 73 -11.79 -3.10 -10.88
C SER A 73 -10.73 -1.99 -10.89
N CYS A 74 -9.77 -2.08 -11.82
CA CYS A 74 -8.72 -1.06 -11.96
C CYS A 74 -9.27 0.34 -12.25
N VAL A 75 -10.41 0.45 -12.93
CA VAL A 75 -11.06 1.76 -13.20
C VAL A 75 -11.67 2.38 -11.95
N ASP A 76 -11.93 1.59 -10.93
CA ASP A 76 -12.51 2.05 -9.66
C ASP A 76 -11.49 2.72 -8.72
N ASN A 77 -10.22 2.85 -9.13
CA ASN A 77 -9.24 3.65 -8.38
C ASN A 77 -9.66 5.10 -8.18
N SER A 78 -10.47 5.66 -9.06
CA SER A 78 -11.05 7.00 -8.88
C SER A 78 -11.88 7.10 -7.59
N ARG A 79 -12.54 6.01 -7.16
CA ARG A 79 -13.30 5.97 -5.90
C ARG A 79 -12.39 6.13 -4.68
N ILE A 80 -11.17 5.64 -4.74
CA ILE A 80 -10.19 5.82 -3.66
C ILE A 80 -9.85 7.30 -3.51
N LEU A 81 -9.57 7.99 -4.63
CA LEU A 81 -9.26 9.42 -4.58
C LEU A 81 -10.47 10.28 -4.19
N ILE A 82 -11.68 9.88 -4.58
CA ILE A 82 -12.91 10.51 -4.08
C ILE A 82 -13.01 10.35 -2.57
N ALA A 83 -12.77 9.14 -2.05
CA ALA A 83 -12.76 8.90 -0.60
C ALA A 83 -11.70 9.76 0.12
N CYS A 84 -10.48 9.84 -0.43
CA CYS A 84 -9.44 10.72 0.10
C CYS A 84 -9.89 12.19 0.11
N ALA A 85 -10.50 12.67 -0.96
CA ALA A 85 -11.02 14.03 -1.03
C ALA A 85 -12.13 14.30 0.01
N GLU A 86 -13.02 13.32 0.24
CA GLU A 86 -14.05 13.44 1.26
C GLU A 86 -13.47 13.39 2.69
N MET A 87 -12.40 12.62 2.92
CA MET A 87 -11.67 12.62 4.20
C MET A 87 -11.10 14.01 4.50
N VAL A 88 -10.47 14.66 3.52
CA VAL A 88 -9.98 16.05 3.66
C VAL A 88 -11.13 17.01 3.97
N LYS A 89 -12.24 16.93 3.24
CA LYS A 89 -13.43 17.78 3.46
C LYS A 89 -14.05 17.60 4.85
N THR A 90 -13.99 16.40 5.40
CA THR A 90 -14.50 16.12 6.75
C THR A 90 -13.68 16.88 7.81
N GLY A 91 -12.43 17.21 7.50
CA GLY A 91 -11.53 17.99 8.34
C GLY A 91 -10.69 17.16 9.31
N GLY A 92 -9.65 17.78 9.85
CA GLY A 92 -8.75 17.19 10.83
C GLY A 92 -7.59 16.37 10.25
N LEU A 93 -7.55 16.20 8.92
CA LEU A 93 -6.50 15.42 8.24
C LEU A 93 -5.72 16.25 7.19
N GLY A 94 -5.55 17.55 7.44
CA GLY A 94 -4.87 18.47 6.53
C GLY A 94 -5.83 19.17 5.56
N ASP A 95 -5.25 19.91 4.62
CA ASP A 95 -5.98 20.76 3.67
C ASP A 95 -6.05 20.17 2.26
N SER A 96 -5.26 19.14 2.00
CA SER A 96 -5.17 18.49 0.68
C SER A 96 -4.98 16.96 0.80
N ILE A 97 -5.22 16.25 -0.32
CA ILE A 97 -4.94 14.81 -0.40
C ILE A 97 -3.46 14.51 -0.09
N ALA A 98 -2.56 15.42 -0.44
CA ALA A 98 -1.13 15.27 -0.18
C ALA A 98 -0.78 15.25 1.33
N ASP A 99 -1.64 15.78 2.19
CA ASP A 99 -1.42 15.79 3.64
C ASP A 99 -1.86 14.49 4.32
N LEU A 100 -2.73 13.74 3.67
CA LEU A 100 -3.28 12.49 4.24
C LEU A 100 -2.18 11.45 4.52
N PRO A 101 -2.31 10.67 5.60
CA PRO A 101 -1.43 9.53 5.90
C PRO A 101 -1.77 8.33 5.01
N VAL A 102 -1.58 8.48 3.71
CA VAL A 102 -1.88 7.46 2.70
C VAL A 102 -0.69 7.24 1.77
N ALA A 103 -0.58 6.05 1.22
CA ALA A 103 0.40 5.71 0.20
C ALA A 103 -0.23 4.80 -0.87
N GLY A 104 0.22 4.93 -2.09
CA GLY A 104 -0.13 4.04 -3.19
C GLY A 104 0.92 2.94 -3.37
N VAL A 105 0.48 1.75 -3.77
CA VAL A 105 1.40 0.65 -4.13
C VAL A 105 0.92 -0.08 -5.38
N ALA A 106 1.86 -0.44 -6.25
CA ALA A 106 1.65 -1.28 -7.41
C ALA A 106 2.69 -2.42 -7.40
N PRO A 107 2.57 -3.40 -6.47
CA PRO A 107 3.64 -4.34 -6.13
C PRO A 107 3.95 -5.33 -7.25
N GLU A 108 2.94 -5.72 -8.03
CA GLU A 108 3.10 -6.69 -9.13
C GLU A 108 2.56 -6.12 -10.46
N TRP A 109 2.78 -4.85 -10.71
CA TRP A 109 2.26 -4.25 -11.94
C TRP A 109 2.73 -5.01 -13.21
N TYR A 110 1.83 -5.12 -14.19
CA TYR A 110 2.08 -5.88 -15.41
C TYR A 110 1.69 -5.11 -16.68
N SER A 111 0.71 -4.23 -16.60
CA SER A 111 0.25 -3.45 -17.75
C SER A 111 0.46 -1.96 -17.54
N GLU A 112 0.49 -1.22 -18.63
CA GLU A 112 0.61 0.25 -18.66
C GLU A 112 -0.50 0.94 -17.85
N LYS A 113 -1.66 0.28 -17.69
CA LYS A 113 -2.74 0.80 -16.84
C LYS A 113 -2.29 1.02 -15.40
N ALA A 114 -1.51 0.10 -14.84
CA ALA A 114 -1.01 0.24 -13.47
C ALA A 114 -0.07 1.44 -13.34
N ILE A 115 0.76 1.68 -14.37
CA ILE A 115 1.66 2.84 -14.41
C ILE A 115 0.86 4.14 -14.55
N ALA A 116 -0.12 4.18 -15.46
CA ALA A 116 -0.96 5.34 -15.65
C ALA A 116 -1.76 5.69 -14.38
N ILE A 117 -2.32 4.68 -13.70
CA ILE A 117 -3.05 4.86 -12.44
C ILE A 117 -2.09 5.30 -11.34
N GLY A 118 -0.91 4.66 -11.22
CA GLY A 118 0.09 5.06 -10.24
C GLY A 118 0.56 6.50 -10.44
N GLN A 119 0.78 6.93 -11.68
CA GLN A 119 1.10 8.32 -11.99
C GLN A 119 -0.06 9.28 -11.68
N TYR A 120 -1.31 8.87 -11.88
CA TYR A 120 -2.48 9.65 -11.47
C TYR A 120 -2.52 9.82 -9.95
N VAL A 121 -2.23 8.77 -9.19
CA VAL A 121 -2.15 8.81 -7.73
C VAL A 121 -1.01 9.75 -7.27
N VAL A 122 0.16 9.67 -7.90
CA VAL A 122 1.29 10.59 -7.65
C VAL A 122 0.93 12.04 -7.98
N ALA A 123 0.26 12.27 -9.11
CA ALA A 123 -0.22 13.61 -9.48
C ALA A 123 -1.24 14.19 -8.49
N SER A 124 -1.92 13.33 -7.73
CA SER A 124 -2.84 13.72 -6.66
C SER A 124 -2.14 14.02 -5.31
N GLY A 125 -0.82 13.96 -5.26
CA GLY A 125 -0.03 14.27 -4.05
C GLY A 125 0.37 13.06 -3.23
N ILE A 126 0.13 11.83 -3.68
CA ILE A 126 0.36 10.61 -2.92
C ILE A 126 1.67 9.93 -3.34
N PHE A 127 2.52 9.60 -2.36
CA PHE A 127 3.68 8.73 -2.56
C PHE A 127 3.26 7.35 -3.06
N THR A 128 3.85 6.86 -4.15
CA THR A 128 3.45 5.59 -4.76
C THR A 128 4.67 4.70 -5.05
N VAL A 129 4.66 3.47 -4.50
CA VAL A 129 5.73 2.48 -4.66
C VAL A 129 5.37 1.48 -5.75
N PHE A 130 6.29 1.27 -6.70
CA PHE A 130 6.18 0.26 -7.76
C PHE A 130 7.09 -0.92 -7.47
N GLY A 131 6.62 -2.12 -7.82
CA GLY A 131 7.39 -3.35 -7.69
C GLY A 131 7.84 -3.95 -9.03
N VAL A 132 8.32 -5.18 -9.01
CA VAL A 132 8.74 -6.03 -10.14
C VAL A 132 9.91 -5.47 -10.95
N THR A 133 9.68 -4.41 -11.69
CA THR A 133 10.69 -3.70 -12.47
C THR A 133 10.39 -2.22 -12.45
N PHE A 134 11.44 -1.43 -12.64
CA PHE A 134 11.26 0.00 -12.75
C PHE A 134 10.45 0.31 -14.02
N PRO A 135 9.36 1.09 -13.93
CA PRO A 135 8.48 1.30 -15.07
C PRO A 135 9.06 2.20 -16.17
N THR A 136 10.12 2.93 -15.87
CA THR A 136 10.83 3.76 -16.87
C THR A 136 12.31 3.40 -16.91
N ILE A 137 12.83 3.15 -18.11
CA ILE A 137 14.27 2.85 -18.34
C ILE A 137 14.95 4.10 -18.94
N ALA A 138 14.25 5.20 -18.94
CA ALA A 138 14.60 6.33 -19.73
C ALA A 138 15.65 7.23 -19.08
N GLU A 139 15.85 8.31 -19.74
CA GLU A 139 16.77 9.40 -19.51
C GLU A 139 16.79 9.87 -18.03
N THR A 140 17.99 10.09 -17.52
CA THR A 140 18.28 10.37 -16.11
C THR A 140 17.52 11.59 -15.55
N LYS A 141 17.25 12.63 -16.36
CA LYS A 141 16.52 13.81 -15.92
C LYS A 141 15.05 13.52 -15.65
N PHE A 142 14.43 12.69 -16.50
CA PHE A 142 13.05 12.28 -16.30
C PHE A 142 12.92 11.39 -15.06
N HIS A 143 13.87 10.49 -14.87
CA HIS A 143 13.93 9.67 -13.67
C HIS A 143 14.00 10.54 -12.41
N LYS A 144 14.92 11.50 -12.37
CA LYS A 144 15.07 12.42 -11.24
C LYS A 144 13.79 13.22 -10.99
N LEU A 145 13.13 13.66 -12.05
CA LEU A 145 11.83 14.34 -11.92
C LEU A 145 10.78 13.48 -11.21
N LEU A 146 10.66 12.20 -11.58
CA LEU A 146 9.66 11.30 -10.99
C LEU A 146 9.92 11.00 -9.51
N PHE A 147 11.17 10.88 -9.10
CA PHE A 147 11.55 10.48 -7.75
C PHE A 147 11.73 11.65 -6.78
N GLU A 148 12.07 12.81 -7.28
CA GLU A 148 12.40 13.98 -6.45
C GLU A 148 11.60 15.21 -6.89
N GLY A 149 11.64 15.56 -8.16
CA GLY A 149 11.15 16.84 -8.65
C GLY A 149 9.63 17.03 -8.62
N LEU A 150 8.83 15.98 -8.56
CA LEU A 150 7.38 16.10 -8.42
C LEU A 150 7.00 16.50 -6.98
N GLU A 151 7.71 15.99 -5.98
CA GLU A 151 7.50 16.34 -4.58
C GLU A 151 7.80 17.82 -4.32
N GLU A 152 8.83 18.37 -4.96
CA GLU A 152 9.16 19.81 -4.90
C GLU A 152 8.05 20.71 -5.48
N GLN A 153 7.19 20.15 -6.33
CA GLN A 153 6.04 20.84 -6.93
C GLN A 153 4.74 20.64 -6.12
N GLY A 154 4.81 20.03 -4.92
CA GLY A 154 3.63 19.76 -4.10
C GLY A 154 2.82 18.55 -4.56
N LEU A 155 3.38 17.73 -5.45
CA LEU A 155 2.81 16.44 -5.87
C LEU A 155 3.38 15.31 -5.01
N GLY A 156 2.96 14.08 -5.28
CA GLY A 156 3.59 12.90 -4.71
C GLY A 156 4.91 12.57 -5.39
N LYS A 157 5.49 11.45 -5.01
CA LYS A 157 6.70 10.93 -5.65
C LYS A 157 6.61 9.45 -5.93
N TRP A 158 7.49 8.96 -6.78
CA TRP A 158 7.66 7.56 -7.05
C TRP A 158 8.62 6.93 -6.03
N GLY A 159 8.30 5.70 -5.63
CA GLY A 159 9.22 4.78 -4.97
C GLY A 159 9.35 3.49 -5.77
N PHE A 160 10.40 2.74 -5.50
CA PHE A 160 10.63 1.45 -6.12
C PHE A 160 11.27 0.48 -5.13
N ALA A 161 10.68 -0.70 -5.00
CA ALA A 161 11.24 -1.83 -4.30
C ALA A 161 10.73 -3.13 -4.92
N LYS A 162 11.51 -4.21 -4.87
CA LYS A 162 11.09 -5.54 -5.35
C LYS A 162 10.61 -6.44 -4.23
N ASP A 163 11.20 -6.27 -3.07
CA ASP A 163 10.89 -7.04 -1.88
C ASP A 163 9.63 -6.47 -1.20
N PRO A 164 8.64 -7.31 -0.84
CA PRO A 164 7.41 -6.85 -0.21
C PRO A 164 7.61 -6.18 1.14
N TYR A 165 8.61 -6.58 1.90
CA TYR A 165 8.91 -6.02 3.21
C TYR A 165 9.62 -4.67 3.09
N GLU A 166 10.50 -4.52 2.08
CA GLU A 166 11.09 -3.23 1.74
C GLU A 166 10.00 -2.23 1.31
N MET A 167 9.04 -2.68 0.48
CA MET A 167 7.88 -1.86 0.12
C MET A 167 7.07 -1.46 1.36
N ALA A 168 6.80 -2.42 2.26
CA ALA A 168 6.07 -2.14 3.49
C ALA A 168 6.79 -1.09 4.33
N ALA A 169 8.10 -1.21 4.53
CA ALA A 169 8.89 -0.26 5.27
C ALA A 169 8.79 1.17 4.68
N MET A 170 8.90 1.29 3.34
CA MET A 170 8.77 2.58 2.66
C MET A 170 7.38 3.22 2.86
N VAL A 171 6.33 2.39 2.81
CA VAL A 171 4.94 2.84 3.01
C VAL A 171 4.72 3.27 4.45
N ILE A 172 5.16 2.46 5.41
CA ILE A 172 5.02 2.72 6.84
C ILE A 172 5.75 4.01 7.21
N ASP A 173 7.00 4.17 6.79
CA ASP A 173 7.79 5.37 7.03
C ASP A 173 7.13 6.64 6.46
N HIS A 174 6.51 6.53 5.29
CA HIS A 174 5.80 7.65 4.70
C HIS A 174 4.54 8.01 5.50
N ILE A 175 3.74 7.01 5.86
CA ILE A 175 2.51 7.21 6.63
C ILE A 175 2.81 7.79 8.01
N ASP A 176 3.83 7.29 8.69
CA ASP A 176 4.25 7.79 10.00
C ASP A 176 4.66 9.27 9.94
N LYS A 177 5.46 9.66 8.95
CA LYS A 177 5.82 11.07 8.73
C LYS A 177 4.61 11.97 8.50
N LYS A 178 3.60 11.49 7.75
CA LYS A 178 2.35 12.23 7.54
C LYS A 178 1.53 12.34 8.82
N ARG A 179 1.47 11.28 9.62
CA ARG A 179 0.80 11.28 10.93
C ARG A 179 1.46 12.26 11.90
N GLU A 180 2.79 12.26 11.97
CA GLU A 180 3.55 13.22 12.78
C GLU A 180 3.25 14.67 12.36
N ALA A 181 3.25 14.94 11.05
CA ALA A 181 2.95 16.28 10.51
C ALA A 181 1.52 16.76 10.86
N LEU A 182 0.57 15.82 10.98
CA LEU A 182 -0.80 16.10 11.40
C LEU A 182 -0.99 16.14 12.92
N GLY A 183 0.07 15.92 13.70
CA GLY A 183 0.00 15.83 15.16
C GLY A 183 -0.76 14.59 15.68
N ILE A 184 -0.93 13.58 14.82
CA ILE A 184 -1.50 12.29 15.20
C ILE A 184 -0.40 11.49 15.89
N VAL A 185 -0.19 11.73 17.17
CA VAL A 185 0.85 11.10 17.97
C VAL A 185 0.22 9.94 18.75
N GLY A 186 0.61 8.73 18.43
CA GLY A 186 0.35 7.52 19.22
C GLY A 186 1.64 6.71 19.26
N GLU A 187 1.97 6.13 20.40
CA GLU A 187 3.03 5.12 20.44
C GLU A 187 2.57 3.94 19.57
N ARG A 188 3.28 3.75 18.46
CA ARG A 188 3.08 2.61 17.60
C ARG A 188 4.31 1.73 17.68
N GLU A 189 4.15 0.55 18.23
CA GLU A 189 5.19 -0.46 18.17
C GLU A 189 5.32 -0.94 16.71
N ARG A 190 6.49 -0.74 16.13
CA ARG A 190 6.77 -1.24 14.77
C ARG A 190 7.09 -2.72 14.85
N VAL A 191 6.21 -3.54 14.30
CA VAL A 191 6.42 -4.99 14.16
C VAL A 191 6.96 -5.27 12.75
N LEU A 192 8.20 -4.85 12.48
CA LEU A 192 8.89 -5.26 11.25
C LEU A 192 9.53 -6.63 11.49
N MET A 193 9.18 -7.61 10.68
CA MET A 193 9.83 -8.91 10.69
C MET A 193 11.31 -8.78 10.33
N ASP A 194 12.15 -9.35 11.14
CA ASP A 194 13.56 -9.48 10.79
C ASP A 194 13.80 -10.64 9.79
N MET A 195 15.03 -10.80 9.35
CA MET A 195 15.41 -11.84 8.38
C MET A 195 15.19 -13.27 8.93
N ALA A 196 15.32 -13.46 10.24
CA ALA A 196 15.16 -14.77 10.87
C ALA A 196 13.67 -15.15 10.95
N ASP A 197 12.80 -14.20 11.28
CA ASP A 197 11.36 -14.38 11.28
C ASP A 197 10.83 -14.71 9.87
N ARG A 198 11.39 -14.07 8.85
CA ARG A 198 11.06 -14.33 7.44
C ARG A 198 11.43 -15.75 7.02
N GLN A 199 12.63 -16.22 7.40
CA GLN A 199 13.10 -17.58 7.10
C GLN A 199 12.26 -18.65 7.81
N ALA A 200 11.85 -18.38 9.05
CA ALA A 200 10.97 -19.28 9.79
C ALA A 200 9.62 -19.49 9.10
N LEU A 201 9.01 -18.42 8.58
CA LEU A 201 7.76 -18.48 7.82
C LEU A 201 7.90 -19.22 6.47
N GLU A 202 9.06 -19.06 5.80
CA GLU A 202 9.31 -19.79 4.55
C GLU A 202 9.45 -21.30 4.78
N VAL A 203 10.00 -21.71 5.92
CA VAL A 203 10.10 -23.12 6.32
C VAL A 203 8.70 -23.68 6.64
N GLU A 204 7.88 -22.96 7.42
CA GLU A 204 6.50 -23.39 7.71
C GLU A 204 5.62 -23.47 6.47
N ALA A 205 5.79 -22.53 5.52
CA ALA A 205 5.03 -22.54 4.26
C ALA A 205 5.51 -23.62 3.28
N GLY A 206 6.72 -24.15 3.43
CA GLY A 206 7.27 -25.24 2.63
C GLY A 206 6.88 -26.65 3.10
N ASP A 207 6.38 -26.79 4.32
CA ASP A 207 5.96 -28.07 4.91
C ASP A 207 4.46 -28.40 4.68
N ILE A 208 3.76 -27.58 3.89
CA ILE A 208 2.37 -27.85 3.48
C ILE A 208 2.37 -28.29 2.02
N ASP A 209 2.70 -29.57 1.80
CA ASP A 209 2.40 -30.33 0.58
C ASP A 209 1.05 -31.07 0.71
#